data_77347b2fd3eec68d0317c32e9ae91b10
#
_entry.id   77347b2fd3eec68d0317c32e9ae91b10
#
_cell.length_a   1.000
_cell.length_b   1.000
_cell.length_c   1.000
_cell.angle_alpha   90.00
_cell.angle_beta   90.00
_cell.angle_gamma   90.00
#
_symmetry.space_group_name_H-M   'P 1'
#
loop_
_entity.id
_entity.type
_entity.pdbx_description
1 polymer ?
#
loop_
_entity_poly.entity_id
_entity_poly.type
_entity_poly.pdbx_seq_one_letter_code
_entity_poly.pdbx_strand_id
1 'polypeptide(L)'
;ITPMSNGRIANVLMVEAVLHTLLHRCTRHMGYRPELYFSVPCDMTEIERRSYYTIAHKGALKNCRMYLVDKPIADALALGIPINRTKGSMIVNIGAQSTEISVIANTRVIFSRIIQVGGKQFNESICNLNRRKNNFQIGSKTAKRVKIALADLGTDKKEARKVRGVDGASGLPMEGIITSSLVNEALLSGVNEIGQEIKHALERTPPQIHDHI
;
A
#
# COMPACT_ATOMS: atom_id res chain seq x y z
N ILE A 1 -16.62 5.36 -5.88
CA ILE A 1 -16.77 4.25 -4.91
C ILE A 1 -15.66 3.26 -5.24
N THR A 2 -14.82 2.92 -4.26
CA THR A 2 -13.74 1.93 -4.42
C THR A 2 -14.22 0.57 -3.91
N PRO A 3 -13.99 -0.53 -4.65
CA PRO A 3 -14.42 -1.87 -4.23
C PRO A 3 -13.69 -2.36 -2.98
N MET A 4 -12.45 -1.93 -2.80
CA MET A 4 -11.60 -2.28 -1.65
C MET A 4 -11.04 -1.03 -1.00
N SER A 5 -10.83 -1.06 0.31
CA SER A 5 -10.18 -0.01 1.10
C SER A 5 -9.21 -0.65 2.09
N ASN A 6 -7.96 -0.18 2.11
CA ASN A 6 -6.90 -0.69 3.00
C ASN A 6 -6.72 -2.23 2.96
N GLY A 7 -6.82 -2.82 1.76
CA GLY A 7 -6.73 -4.27 1.58
C GLY A 7 -7.97 -5.06 2.01
N ARG A 8 -9.04 -4.40 2.45
CA ARG A 8 -10.30 -5.01 2.91
C ARG A 8 -11.41 -4.78 1.92
N ILE A 9 -12.38 -5.68 1.86
CA ILE A 9 -13.55 -5.56 0.98
C ILE A 9 -14.47 -4.48 1.53
N ALA A 10 -14.64 -3.39 0.76
CA ALA A 10 -15.59 -2.32 1.09
C ALA A 10 -16.98 -2.57 0.47
N ASN A 11 -17.03 -3.23 -0.69
CA ASN A 11 -18.27 -3.57 -1.36
C ASN A 11 -18.13 -4.92 -2.10
N VAL A 12 -18.81 -5.94 -1.57
CA VAL A 12 -18.75 -7.33 -2.08
C VAL A 12 -19.17 -7.44 -3.55
N LEU A 13 -20.27 -6.77 -3.95
CA LEU A 13 -20.78 -6.82 -5.31
C LEU A 13 -19.80 -6.20 -6.31
N MET A 14 -19.16 -5.10 -5.93
CA MET A 14 -18.17 -4.46 -6.79
C MET A 14 -16.89 -5.30 -6.92
N VAL A 15 -16.44 -5.93 -5.83
CA VAL A 15 -15.29 -6.85 -5.90
C VAL A 15 -15.61 -8.04 -6.79
N GLU A 16 -16.79 -8.63 -6.65
CA GLU A 16 -17.24 -9.72 -7.52
C GLU A 16 -17.22 -9.32 -9.01
N ALA A 17 -17.77 -8.15 -9.36
CA ALA A 17 -17.78 -7.64 -10.73
C ALA A 17 -16.37 -7.43 -11.30
N VAL A 18 -15.45 -6.87 -10.47
CA VAL A 18 -14.05 -6.67 -10.84
C VAL A 18 -13.36 -8.01 -11.07
N LEU A 19 -13.51 -8.96 -10.15
CA LEU A 19 -12.91 -10.29 -10.27
C LEU A 19 -13.45 -11.05 -11.51
N HIS A 20 -14.74 -10.99 -11.76
CA HIS A 20 -15.35 -11.56 -12.96
C HIS A 20 -14.69 -10.98 -14.23
N THR A 21 -14.57 -9.66 -14.30
CA THR A 21 -13.96 -8.97 -15.45
C THR A 21 -12.48 -9.37 -15.62
N LEU A 22 -11.71 -9.45 -14.52
CA LEU A 22 -10.31 -9.85 -14.56
C LEU A 22 -10.16 -11.30 -15.00
N LEU A 23 -10.94 -12.22 -14.44
CA LEU A 23 -10.91 -13.63 -14.81
C LEU A 23 -11.27 -13.82 -16.27
N HIS A 24 -12.31 -13.15 -16.75
CA HIS A 24 -12.70 -13.23 -18.17
C HIS A 24 -11.58 -12.75 -19.12
N ARG A 25 -10.77 -11.78 -18.70
CA ARG A 25 -9.60 -11.32 -19.46
C ARG A 25 -8.41 -12.28 -19.40
N CYS A 26 -8.22 -12.95 -18.27
CA CYS A 26 -7.08 -13.86 -18.07
C CYS A 26 -7.35 -15.26 -18.60
N THR A 27 -8.60 -15.72 -18.61
CA THR A 27 -8.98 -17.08 -19.03
C THR A 27 -9.84 -17.02 -20.29
N ARG A 28 -9.27 -17.37 -21.45
CA ARG A 28 -10.00 -17.43 -22.72
C ARG A 28 -11.03 -18.58 -22.79
N HIS A 29 -10.84 -19.63 -21.96
CA HIS A 29 -11.74 -20.80 -21.92
C HIS A 29 -12.00 -21.22 -20.48
N MET A 30 -13.22 -20.97 -19.99
CA MET A 30 -13.68 -21.31 -18.63
C MET A 30 -14.04 -22.78 -18.43
N GLY A 31 -13.39 -23.71 -19.14
CA GLY A 31 -13.58 -25.16 -18.94
C GLY A 31 -12.86 -25.75 -17.74
N TYR A 32 -11.91 -25.03 -17.15
CA TYR A 32 -11.12 -25.46 -16.01
C TYR A 32 -11.64 -24.84 -14.71
N ARG A 33 -11.42 -25.53 -13.59
CA ARG A 33 -11.65 -25.00 -12.24
C ARG A 33 -10.38 -24.24 -11.79
N PRO A 34 -10.30 -22.93 -11.99
CA PRO A 34 -9.09 -22.18 -11.61
C PRO A 34 -8.93 -22.14 -10.09
N GLU A 35 -7.68 -22.13 -9.67
CA GLU A 35 -7.32 -21.84 -8.28
C GLU A 35 -7.05 -20.36 -8.12
N LEU A 36 -7.67 -19.74 -7.12
CA LEU A 36 -7.56 -18.32 -6.82
C LEU A 36 -6.84 -18.13 -5.49
N TYR A 37 -5.72 -17.46 -5.52
CA TYR A 37 -4.96 -17.11 -4.34
C TYR A 37 -5.17 -15.63 -4.04
N PHE A 38 -5.74 -15.33 -2.88
CA PHE A 38 -5.92 -13.96 -2.41
C PHE A 38 -4.92 -13.65 -1.32
N SER A 39 -4.07 -12.65 -1.58
CA SER A 39 -3.22 -12.06 -0.56
C SER A 39 -4.05 -11.15 0.32
N VAL A 40 -4.13 -11.44 1.60
CA VAL A 40 -5.00 -10.76 2.57
C VAL A 40 -4.21 -10.26 3.78
N PRO A 41 -4.65 -9.15 4.42
CA PRO A 41 -4.04 -8.67 5.65
C PRO A 41 -4.08 -9.71 6.78
N CYS A 42 -3.03 -9.76 7.61
CA CYS A 42 -2.97 -10.69 8.73
C CYS A 42 -3.96 -10.37 9.86
N ASP A 43 -4.36 -9.10 9.98
CA ASP A 43 -5.25 -8.60 11.05
C ASP A 43 -6.74 -8.68 10.68
N MET A 44 -7.08 -9.49 9.67
CA MET A 44 -8.46 -9.70 9.25
C MET A 44 -9.29 -10.39 10.31
N THR A 45 -10.51 -9.86 10.51
CA THR A 45 -11.53 -10.52 11.33
C THR A 45 -12.12 -11.74 10.62
N GLU A 46 -12.73 -12.66 11.37
CA GLU A 46 -13.45 -13.80 10.80
C GLU A 46 -14.59 -13.39 9.85
N ILE A 47 -15.25 -12.27 10.12
CA ILE A 47 -16.33 -11.73 9.27
C ILE A 47 -15.77 -11.30 7.92
N GLU A 48 -14.64 -10.59 7.94
CA GLU A 48 -13.96 -10.17 6.70
C GLU A 48 -13.46 -11.39 5.92
N ARG A 49 -12.88 -12.39 6.59
CA ARG A 49 -12.47 -13.65 5.98
C ARG A 49 -13.63 -14.39 5.32
N ARG A 50 -14.78 -14.48 5.98
CA ARG A 50 -16.01 -15.05 5.40
C ARG A 50 -16.51 -14.29 4.18
N SER A 51 -16.31 -12.98 4.13
CA SER A 51 -16.69 -12.16 2.96
C SER A 51 -15.92 -12.57 1.70
N TYR A 52 -14.64 -12.91 1.82
CA TYR A 52 -13.87 -13.46 0.69
C TYR A 52 -14.43 -14.81 0.23
N TYR A 53 -14.71 -15.72 1.16
CA TYR A 53 -15.32 -17.02 0.78
C TYR A 53 -16.71 -16.86 0.16
N THR A 54 -17.50 -15.89 0.62
CA THR A 54 -18.82 -15.61 0.02
C THR A 54 -18.71 -15.19 -1.44
N ILE A 55 -17.69 -14.40 -1.79
CA ILE A 55 -17.43 -14.01 -3.19
C ILE A 55 -17.09 -15.25 -4.04
N ALA A 56 -16.27 -16.17 -3.52
CA ALA A 56 -15.87 -17.37 -4.23
C ALA A 56 -17.01 -18.35 -4.53
N HIS A 57 -18.07 -18.31 -3.73
CA HIS A 57 -19.19 -19.23 -3.88
C HIS A 57 -20.35 -18.65 -4.72
N LYS A 58 -20.18 -17.45 -5.27
CA LYS A 58 -21.21 -16.76 -6.06
C LYS A 58 -20.79 -16.56 -7.52
N GLY A 59 -21.78 -16.56 -8.40
CA GLY A 59 -21.62 -16.20 -9.79
C GLY A 59 -20.59 -17.04 -10.55
N ALA A 60 -19.75 -16.38 -11.33
CA ALA A 60 -18.74 -17.00 -12.18
C ALA A 60 -17.60 -17.68 -11.38
N LEU A 61 -17.44 -17.35 -10.10
CA LEU A 61 -16.41 -17.90 -9.24
C LEU A 61 -16.82 -19.21 -8.54
N LYS A 62 -18.09 -19.62 -8.67
CA LYS A 62 -18.65 -20.80 -7.99
C LYS A 62 -17.86 -22.09 -8.18
N ASN A 63 -17.16 -22.22 -9.29
CA ASN A 63 -16.34 -23.39 -9.60
C ASN A 63 -14.85 -23.22 -9.32
N CYS A 64 -14.42 -22.07 -8.75
CA CYS A 64 -13.03 -21.80 -8.42
C CYS A 64 -12.69 -22.36 -7.03
N ARG A 65 -11.48 -22.86 -6.89
CA ARG A 65 -10.89 -23.10 -5.54
C ARG A 65 -10.26 -21.81 -5.06
N MET A 66 -10.57 -21.40 -3.84
CA MET A 66 -10.03 -20.17 -3.27
C MET A 66 -9.12 -20.47 -2.07
N TYR A 67 -7.99 -19.80 -2.05
CA TYR A 67 -7.02 -19.83 -0.98
C TYR A 67 -6.76 -18.41 -0.49
N LEU A 68 -6.77 -18.21 0.82
CA LEU A 68 -6.37 -16.97 1.46
C LEU A 68 -4.94 -17.14 1.98
N VAL A 69 -4.06 -16.25 1.56
CA VAL A 69 -2.64 -16.25 1.93
C VAL A 69 -2.35 -14.96 2.68
N ASP A 70 -1.73 -15.06 3.83
CA ASP A 70 -1.30 -13.89 4.59
C ASP A 70 -0.33 -13.05 3.74
N LYS A 71 -0.63 -11.77 3.62
CA LYS A 71 0.09 -10.87 2.73
C LYS A 71 1.61 -10.85 2.99
N PRO A 72 2.13 -10.84 4.24
CA PRO A 72 3.56 -10.93 4.47
C PRO A 72 4.21 -12.19 3.88
N ILE A 73 3.51 -13.31 3.88
CA ILE A 73 4.02 -14.56 3.26
C ILE A 73 4.10 -14.42 1.74
N ALA A 74 3.07 -13.83 1.12
CA ALA A 74 3.07 -13.55 -0.30
C ALA A 74 4.18 -12.57 -0.70
N ASP A 75 4.37 -11.51 0.10
CA ASP A 75 5.43 -10.51 -0.08
C ASP A 75 6.83 -11.15 0.03
N ALA A 76 7.04 -12.03 1.03
CA ALA A 76 8.30 -12.77 1.19
C ALA A 76 8.62 -13.65 -0.02
N LEU A 77 7.63 -14.38 -0.52
CA LEU A 77 7.78 -15.22 -1.72
C LEU A 77 8.13 -14.37 -2.94
N ALA A 78 7.47 -13.23 -3.11
CA ALA A 78 7.74 -12.29 -4.21
C ALA A 78 9.18 -11.71 -4.15
N LEU A 79 9.71 -11.51 -2.95
CA LEU A 79 11.08 -11.05 -2.72
C LEU A 79 12.12 -12.18 -2.79
N GLY A 80 11.71 -13.43 -3.01
CA GLY A 80 12.60 -14.59 -3.03
C GLY A 80 13.17 -14.99 -1.66
N ILE A 81 12.55 -14.53 -0.57
CA ILE A 81 12.96 -14.91 0.78
C ILE A 81 12.60 -16.37 1.01
N PRO A 82 13.56 -17.23 1.38
CA PRO A 82 13.31 -18.64 1.64
C PRO A 82 12.57 -18.82 2.96
N ILE A 83 11.24 -18.65 2.96
CA ILE A 83 10.37 -18.64 4.15
C ILE A 83 10.53 -19.89 5.04
N ASN A 84 10.92 -21.02 4.46
CA ASN A 84 11.14 -22.29 5.18
C ASN A 84 12.50 -22.38 5.87
N ARG A 85 13.41 -21.43 5.61
CA ARG A 85 14.79 -21.42 6.15
C ARG A 85 15.15 -20.12 6.86
N THR A 86 14.33 -19.08 6.71
CA THR A 86 14.62 -17.79 7.37
C THR A 86 14.42 -17.92 8.87
N LYS A 87 15.43 -17.51 9.62
CA LYS A 87 15.38 -17.43 11.09
C LYS A 87 14.72 -16.13 11.56
N GLY A 88 14.77 -15.09 10.73
CA GLY A 88 14.13 -13.81 10.92
C GLY A 88 14.24 -12.98 9.64
N SER A 89 13.16 -12.34 9.22
CA SER A 89 13.15 -11.37 8.13
C SER A 89 12.06 -10.35 8.38
N MET A 90 12.40 -9.07 8.31
CA MET A 90 11.43 -7.99 8.37
C MET A 90 11.09 -7.52 6.95
N ILE A 91 9.80 -7.33 6.70
CA ILE A 91 9.30 -6.80 5.44
C ILE A 91 8.49 -5.53 5.74
N VAL A 92 8.83 -4.45 5.06
CA VAL A 92 8.10 -3.19 5.10
C VAL A 92 7.49 -2.95 3.73
N ASN A 93 6.18 -3.17 3.62
CA ASN A 93 5.43 -2.98 2.38
C ASN A 93 4.71 -1.63 2.40
N ILE A 94 5.26 -0.63 1.71
CA ILE A 94 4.68 0.71 1.60
C ILE A 94 3.74 0.75 0.40
N GLY A 95 2.45 0.64 0.68
CA GLY A 95 1.40 0.64 -0.33
C GLY A 95 0.86 2.02 -0.70
N ALA A 96 -0.27 2.02 -1.41
CA ALA A 96 -0.93 3.25 -1.80
C ALA A 96 -1.70 3.92 -0.65
N GLN A 97 -2.33 3.16 0.24
CA GLN A 97 -3.18 3.65 1.33
C GLN A 97 -2.60 3.36 2.71
N SER A 98 -1.81 2.30 2.83
CA SER A 98 -1.27 1.83 4.10
C SER A 98 0.15 1.28 3.93
N THR A 99 0.88 1.20 5.03
CA THR A 99 2.14 0.48 5.14
C THR A 99 1.95 -0.68 6.08
N GLU A 100 2.39 -1.87 5.68
CA GLU A 100 2.40 -3.07 6.50
C GLU A 100 3.84 -3.41 6.87
N ILE A 101 4.07 -3.56 8.17
CA ILE A 101 5.35 -3.95 8.74
C ILE A 101 5.17 -5.33 9.34
N SER A 102 5.96 -6.29 8.90
CA SER A 102 5.83 -7.68 9.32
C SER A 102 7.18 -8.34 9.55
N VAL A 103 7.21 -9.26 10.50
CA VAL A 103 8.36 -10.11 10.79
C VAL A 103 7.96 -11.56 10.55
N ILE A 104 8.76 -12.27 9.78
CA ILE A 104 8.55 -13.66 9.40
C ILE A 104 9.72 -14.48 9.88
N ALA A 105 9.43 -15.62 10.50
CA ALA A 105 10.42 -16.62 10.87
C ALA A 105 9.81 -18.04 10.79
N ASN A 106 10.57 -19.00 10.29
CA ASN A 106 10.15 -20.41 10.24
C ASN A 106 8.75 -20.62 9.67
N THR A 107 8.47 -20.05 8.50
CA THR A 107 7.17 -20.11 7.78
C THR A 107 5.99 -19.41 8.46
N ARG A 108 6.21 -18.69 9.55
CA ARG A 108 5.14 -18.04 10.32
C ARG A 108 5.33 -16.53 10.35
N VAL A 109 4.23 -15.81 10.35
CA VAL A 109 4.22 -14.38 10.66
C VAL A 109 4.28 -14.24 12.18
N ILE A 110 5.38 -13.69 12.69
CA ILE A 110 5.63 -13.49 14.12
C ILE A 110 5.00 -12.19 14.59
N PHE A 111 5.08 -11.18 13.75
CA PHE A 111 4.53 -9.85 13.98
C PHE A 111 3.99 -9.30 12.66
N SER A 112 2.84 -8.64 12.72
CA SER A 112 2.33 -7.83 11.61
C SER A 112 1.55 -6.66 12.15
N ARG A 113 1.78 -5.48 11.58
CA ARG A 113 1.07 -4.27 11.87
C ARG A 113 0.84 -3.44 10.62
N ILE A 114 -0.35 -2.88 10.52
CA ILE A 114 -0.74 -2.01 9.41
C ILE A 114 -0.98 -0.62 9.96
N ILE A 115 -0.31 0.37 9.37
CA ILE A 115 -0.51 1.80 9.63
C ILE A 115 -1.11 2.49 8.41
N GLN A 116 -1.88 3.55 8.65
CA GLN A 116 -2.60 4.29 7.59
C GLN A 116 -1.70 5.33 6.90
N VAL A 117 -0.41 5.00 6.72
CA VAL A 117 0.57 5.80 6.00
C VAL A 117 0.89 5.14 4.68
N GLY A 118 0.73 5.87 3.58
CA GLY A 118 1.02 5.33 2.25
C GLY A 118 1.08 6.42 1.18
N GLY A 119 1.22 5.99 -0.05
CA GLY A 119 1.41 6.88 -1.20
C GLY A 119 0.34 7.97 -1.36
N LYS A 120 -0.91 7.69 -0.96
CA LYS A 120 -2.02 8.64 -1.02
C LYS A 120 -1.86 9.74 0.03
N GLN A 121 -1.56 9.37 1.27
CA GLN A 121 -1.32 10.34 2.34
C GLN A 121 -0.12 11.25 2.03
N PHE A 122 0.96 10.68 1.48
CA PHE A 122 2.10 11.49 1.01
C PHE A 122 1.69 12.51 -0.05
N ASN A 123 0.85 12.13 -1.02
CA ASN A 123 0.36 13.08 -2.02
C ASN A 123 -0.49 14.19 -1.38
N GLU A 124 -1.35 13.85 -0.42
CA GLU A 124 -2.19 14.80 0.31
C GLU A 124 -1.34 15.77 1.15
N SER A 125 -0.30 15.27 1.80
CA SER A 125 0.66 16.10 2.56
C SER A 125 1.36 17.12 1.67
N ILE A 126 1.78 16.72 0.47
CA ILE A 126 2.38 17.63 -0.53
C ILE A 126 1.36 18.70 -0.96
N CYS A 127 0.13 18.30 -1.29
CA CYS A 127 -0.93 19.25 -1.66
C CYS A 127 -1.18 20.27 -0.55
N ASN A 128 -1.32 19.79 0.69
CA ASN A 128 -1.63 20.63 1.85
C ASN A 128 -0.48 21.57 2.21
N LEU A 129 0.76 21.10 2.19
CA LEU A 129 1.92 21.91 2.48
C LEU A 129 2.12 22.99 1.40
N ASN A 130 1.99 22.62 0.13
CA ASN A 130 2.10 23.57 -0.98
C ASN A 130 1.03 24.65 -0.91
N ARG A 131 -0.23 24.26 -0.61
CA ARG A 131 -1.31 25.24 -0.41
C ARG A 131 -1.03 26.19 0.73
N ARG A 132 -0.49 25.69 1.87
CA ARG A 132 -0.18 26.53 3.04
C ARG A 132 0.98 27.49 2.81
N LYS A 133 2.07 27.01 2.17
CA LYS A 133 3.29 27.82 1.98
C LYS A 133 3.23 28.76 0.79
N ASN A 134 2.66 28.29 -0.31
CA ASN A 134 2.72 28.98 -1.59
C ASN A 134 1.34 29.54 -2.06
N ASN A 135 0.29 29.33 -1.25
CA ASN A 135 -1.10 29.63 -1.67
C ASN A 135 -1.45 29.06 -3.05
N PHE A 136 -0.84 27.93 -3.41
CA PHE A 136 -0.94 27.31 -4.72
C PHE A 136 -1.48 25.89 -4.57
N GLN A 137 -2.64 25.63 -5.21
CA GLN A 137 -3.33 24.36 -5.12
C GLN A 137 -2.99 23.47 -6.30
N ILE A 138 -2.59 22.23 -6.02
CA ILE A 138 -2.33 21.19 -7.02
C ILE A 138 -3.22 19.98 -6.75
N GLY A 139 -3.55 19.23 -7.79
CA GLY A 139 -4.31 17.98 -7.67
C GLY A 139 -3.43 16.81 -7.24
N SER A 140 -4.05 15.77 -6.66
CA SER A 140 -3.36 14.55 -6.18
C SER A 140 -2.53 13.84 -7.28
N LYS A 141 -2.98 13.87 -8.54
CA LYS A 141 -2.20 13.30 -9.67
C LYS A 141 -0.91 14.10 -9.93
N THR A 142 -0.96 15.43 -9.80
CA THR A 142 0.22 16.30 -9.92
C THR A 142 1.16 16.08 -8.75
N ALA A 143 0.64 16.02 -7.52
CA ALA A 143 1.42 15.71 -6.32
C ALA A 143 2.13 14.36 -6.42
N LYS A 144 1.45 13.31 -6.93
CA LYS A 144 2.07 12.01 -7.19
C LYS A 144 3.26 12.11 -8.15
N ARG A 145 3.10 12.84 -9.27
CA ARG A 145 4.19 13.03 -10.25
C ARG A 145 5.38 13.79 -9.65
N VAL A 146 5.09 14.85 -8.90
CA VAL A 146 6.10 15.66 -8.22
C VAL A 146 6.83 14.85 -7.16
N LYS A 147 6.10 14.05 -6.37
CA LYS A 147 6.69 13.13 -5.39
C LYS A 147 7.70 12.18 -6.05
N ILE A 148 7.29 11.50 -7.12
CA ILE A 148 8.16 10.54 -7.82
C ILE A 148 9.40 11.22 -8.41
N ALA A 149 9.27 12.47 -8.86
CA ALA A 149 10.36 13.18 -9.53
C ALA A 149 11.32 13.89 -8.57
N LEU A 150 10.85 14.32 -7.39
CA LEU A 150 11.60 15.23 -6.51
C LEU A 150 11.86 14.70 -5.10
N ALA A 151 11.17 13.61 -4.69
CA ALA A 151 11.38 13.07 -3.35
C ALA A 151 12.74 12.39 -3.25
N ASP A 152 13.59 12.91 -2.38
CA ASP A 152 14.90 12.36 -2.06
C ASP A 152 15.27 12.78 -0.64
N LEU A 153 15.06 11.88 0.30
CA LEU A 153 15.35 12.11 1.72
C LEU A 153 16.80 11.77 2.10
N GLY A 154 17.55 11.18 1.18
CA GLY A 154 18.95 10.76 1.42
C GLY A 154 19.98 11.74 0.89
N THR A 155 19.60 12.70 0.06
CA THR A 155 20.54 13.68 -0.51
C THR A 155 19.99 15.10 -0.47
N ASP A 156 20.90 16.09 -0.41
CA ASP A 156 20.55 17.51 -0.45
C ASP A 156 20.39 18.06 -1.89
N LYS A 157 19.97 17.22 -2.84
CA LYS A 157 19.72 17.68 -4.20
C LYS A 157 18.62 18.73 -4.23
N LYS A 158 18.96 19.91 -4.75
CA LYS A 158 18.03 21.03 -4.94
C LYS A 158 17.47 20.99 -6.35
N GLU A 159 16.38 20.26 -6.52
CA GLU A 159 15.65 20.20 -7.78
C GLU A 159 14.30 20.90 -7.65
N ALA A 160 13.77 21.34 -8.80
CA ALA A 160 12.45 21.97 -8.87
C ALA A 160 11.71 21.55 -10.13
N ARG A 161 10.39 21.52 -10.08
CA ARG A 161 9.52 21.20 -11.21
C ARG A 161 8.43 22.26 -11.36
N LYS A 162 8.25 22.72 -12.61
CA LYS A 162 7.15 23.58 -12.99
C LYS A 162 5.88 22.73 -13.18
N VAL A 163 4.79 23.11 -12.56
CA VAL A 163 3.52 22.38 -12.59
C VAL A 163 2.35 23.34 -12.74
N ARG A 164 1.22 22.84 -13.28
CA ARG A 164 -0.03 23.57 -13.36
C ARG A 164 -0.91 23.28 -12.17
N GLY A 165 -1.56 24.31 -11.68
CA GLY A 165 -2.49 24.27 -10.56
C GLY A 165 -3.40 25.49 -10.55
N VAL A 166 -3.89 25.85 -9.39
CA VAL A 166 -4.82 26.95 -9.18
C VAL A 166 -4.26 27.88 -8.09
N ASP A 167 -4.29 29.17 -8.32
CA ASP A 167 -4.00 30.17 -7.30
C ASP A 167 -5.07 30.14 -6.20
N GLY A 168 -4.65 30.07 -4.95
CA GLY A 168 -5.55 29.95 -3.80
C GLY A 168 -6.33 31.21 -3.50
N ALA A 169 -5.89 32.40 -3.97
CA ALA A 169 -6.55 33.67 -3.76
C ALA A 169 -7.57 33.96 -4.86
N SER A 170 -7.15 33.88 -6.12
CA SER A 170 -7.99 34.24 -7.26
C SER A 170 -8.84 33.08 -7.80
N GLY A 171 -8.48 31.84 -7.48
CA GLY A 171 -9.12 30.66 -8.06
C GLY A 171 -8.77 30.42 -9.53
N LEU A 172 -7.87 31.21 -10.12
CA LEU A 172 -7.51 31.10 -11.51
C LEU A 172 -6.40 30.05 -11.76
N PRO A 173 -6.40 29.39 -12.93
CA PRO A 173 -5.31 28.52 -13.33
C PRO A 173 -3.99 29.28 -13.40
N MET A 174 -2.93 28.70 -12.81
CA MET A 174 -1.58 29.26 -12.88
C MET A 174 -0.52 28.16 -12.99
N GLU A 175 0.68 28.55 -13.38
CA GLU A 175 1.86 27.70 -13.28
C GLU A 175 2.69 28.09 -12.06
N GLY A 176 3.08 27.10 -11.26
CA GLY A 176 3.91 27.30 -10.07
C GLY A 176 5.10 26.35 -10.08
N ILE A 177 6.05 26.62 -9.19
CA ILE A 177 7.26 25.83 -9.02
C ILE A 177 7.17 25.07 -7.68
N ILE A 178 7.44 23.77 -7.71
CA ILE A 178 7.55 22.95 -6.52
C ILE A 178 8.99 22.47 -6.41
N THR A 179 9.57 22.62 -5.23
CA THR A 179 10.96 22.26 -4.94
C THR A 179 11.06 20.91 -4.22
N SER A 180 12.19 20.22 -4.38
CA SER A 180 12.52 19.01 -3.61
C SER A 180 12.43 19.23 -2.10
N SER A 181 12.89 20.39 -1.61
CA SER A 181 12.79 20.77 -0.19
C SER A 181 11.36 20.75 0.33
N LEU A 182 10.40 21.33 -0.41
CA LEU A 182 8.98 21.31 -0.04
C LEU A 182 8.43 19.87 -0.03
N VAL A 183 8.80 19.08 -1.03
CA VAL A 183 8.36 17.68 -1.12
C VAL A 183 8.91 16.88 0.06
N ASN A 184 10.20 16.96 0.33
CA ASN A 184 10.85 16.24 1.42
C ASN A 184 10.24 16.63 2.79
N GLU A 185 10.04 17.91 3.03
CA GLU A 185 9.37 18.39 4.25
C GLU A 185 7.96 17.82 4.41
N ALA A 186 7.19 17.74 3.31
CA ALA A 186 5.84 17.17 3.34
C ALA A 186 5.84 15.66 3.66
N LEU A 187 6.91 14.94 3.35
CA LEU A 187 7.01 13.50 3.56
C LEU A 187 7.52 13.13 4.96
N LEU A 188 8.26 14.01 5.63
CA LEU A 188 8.96 13.72 6.88
C LEU A 188 8.05 13.13 7.97
N SER A 189 6.86 13.67 8.15
CA SER A 189 5.93 13.18 9.18
C SER A 189 5.57 11.71 8.97
N GLY A 190 5.17 11.35 7.75
CA GLY A 190 4.78 9.97 7.46
C GLY A 190 5.97 9.00 7.45
N VAL A 191 7.13 9.45 6.99
CA VAL A 191 8.37 8.63 7.04
C VAL A 191 8.80 8.38 8.49
N ASN A 192 8.71 9.39 9.36
CA ASN A 192 9.01 9.24 10.78
C ASN A 192 8.02 8.26 11.45
N GLU A 193 6.73 8.31 11.11
CA GLU A 193 5.72 7.37 11.61
C GLU A 193 6.07 5.93 11.22
N ILE A 194 6.45 5.70 9.95
CA ILE A 194 6.92 4.38 9.50
C ILE A 194 8.17 3.95 10.30
N GLY A 195 9.12 4.85 10.49
CA GLY A 195 10.35 4.57 11.24
C GLY A 195 10.08 4.21 12.71
N GLN A 196 9.13 4.88 13.36
CA GLN A 196 8.71 4.54 14.73
C GLN A 196 8.06 3.16 14.80
N GLU A 197 7.22 2.81 13.84
CA GLU A 197 6.57 1.50 13.80
C GLU A 197 7.57 0.37 13.48
N ILE A 198 8.60 0.63 12.69
CA ILE A 198 9.69 -0.33 12.48
C ILE A 198 10.42 -0.60 13.82
N LYS A 199 10.77 0.44 14.57
CA LYS A 199 11.37 0.29 15.90
C LYS A 199 10.49 -0.53 16.84
N HIS A 200 9.20 -0.19 16.88
CA HIS A 200 8.21 -0.92 17.69
C HIS A 200 8.08 -2.39 17.29
N ALA A 201 8.15 -2.69 15.99
CA ALA A 201 8.14 -4.06 15.50
C ALA A 201 9.39 -4.84 15.97
N LEU A 202 10.57 -4.21 15.94
CA LEU A 202 11.81 -4.80 16.43
C LEU A 202 11.74 -5.08 17.93
N GLU A 203 11.28 -4.11 18.73
CA GLU A 203 11.13 -4.25 20.19
C GLU A 203 10.18 -5.39 20.59
N ARG A 204 9.16 -5.66 19.78
CA ARG A 204 8.19 -6.74 20.01
C ARG A 204 8.62 -8.09 19.45
N THR A 205 9.69 -8.11 18.67
CA THR A 205 10.20 -9.36 18.10
C THR A 205 11.04 -10.09 19.15
N PRO A 206 10.82 -11.41 19.35
CA PRO A 206 11.63 -12.19 20.28
C PRO A 206 13.14 -12.07 19.99
N PRO A 207 14.01 -11.97 21.02
CA PRO A 207 15.45 -11.78 20.84
C PRO A 207 16.11 -12.77 19.89
N GLN A 208 15.70 -14.03 19.94
CA GLN A 208 16.24 -15.11 19.09
C GLN A 208 15.97 -14.92 17.60
N ILE A 209 14.95 -14.11 17.25
CA ILE A 209 14.59 -13.76 15.87
C ILE A 209 15.20 -12.42 15.50
N HIS A 210 15.22 -11.48 16.44
CA HIS A 210 15.76 -10.14 16.27
C HIS A 210 17.23 -10.15 15.77
N ASP A 211 18.06 -11.05 16.28
CA ASP A 211 19.46 -11.21 15.89
C ASP A 211 19.67 -11.65 14.43
N HIS A 212 18.59 -11.99 13.74
CA HIS A 212 18.62 -12.46 12.35
C HIS A 212 17.91 -11.52 11.37
N ILE A 213 17.36 -10.39 11.85
CA ILE A 213 16.73 -9.35 11.05
C ILE A 213 17.76 -8.30 10.65
#